data_29d0b7817938f5c9bc79a6f7530e7ef8
#
_entry.id   29d0b7817938f5c9bc79a6f7530e7ef8
#
_cell.length_a   1.000
_cell.length_b   1.000
_cell.length_c   1.000
_cell.angle_alpha   90.00
_cell.angle_beta   90.00
_cell.angle_gamma   90.00
#
_symmetry.space_group_name_H-M   'P 1'
#
loop_
_entity.id
_entity.type
_entity.pdbx_description
1 polymer ?
#
loop_
_entity_poly.entity_id
_entity_poly.type
_entity_poly.pdbx_seq_one_letter_code
_entity_poly.pdbx_strand_id
1 'polypeptide(L)'
;NVLSTIDTPTSGSITINGINLKNLTDSKAADFRRDNLGFIFQEYLLLDSLTIFENIAVPLTLQKLPPQKIENMIRSLAKSFGIDAQLDKYPSELSGGQRQRASALRAIVKRPSILFADEPTGALDSSSATDLLNTLKESNESLHTTILMVTHDAYAASFADRILIFKDGCIIQELLKQNADRRAFYESIAHEIAKLDTER
;
A
#
# COMPACT_ATOMS: atom_id res chain seq x y z
N ASN A 1 -10.90 7.36 -0.84
CA ASN A 1 -10.63 8.78 -1.22
C ASN A 1 -10.63 9.71 0.01
N VAL A 2 -11.55 9.55 0.98
CA VAL A 2 -11.65 10.47 2.14
C VAL A 2 -10.42 10.39 3.04
N LEU A 3 -9.94 9.18 3.38
CA LEU A 3 -8.72 8.99 4.19
C LEU A 3 -7.45 9.50 3.49
N SER A 4 -7.46 9.53 2.16
CA SER A 4 -6.35 10.01 1.34
C SER A 4 -6.38 11.53 1.11
N THR A 5 -7.33 12.26 1.71
CA THR A 5 -7.54 13.70 1.53
C THR A 5 -7.84 14.13 0.10
N ILE A 6 -8.31 13.22 -0.76
CA ILE A 6 -8.82 13.54 -2.10
C ILE A 6 -10.23 14.08 -2.00
N ASP A 7 -11.05 13.48 -1.13
CA ASP A 7 -12.41 13.90 -0.82
C ASP A 7 -12.53 14.36 0.64
N THR A 8 -13.52 15.19 0.91
CA THR A 8 -13.85 15.61 2.28
C THR A 8 -14.99 14.77 2.85
N PRO A 9 -14.96 14.39 4.15
CA PRO A 9 -16.06 13.67 4.77
C PRO A 9 -17.31 14.58 4.89
N THR A 10 -18.49 14.04 4.58
CA THR A 10 -19.76 14.75 4.75
C THR A 10 -19.99 15.14 6.21
N SER A 11 -19.63 14.25 7.14
CA SER A 11 -19.70 14.46 8.59
C SER A 11 -18.55 13.75 9.31
N GLY A 12 -18.39 14.03 10.60
CA GLY A 12 -17.31 13.46 11.41
C GLY A 12 -15.96 14.13 11.20
N SER A 13 -14.90 13.49 11.71
CA SER A 13 -13.53 13.95 11.59
C SER A 13 -12.57 12.78 11.42
N ILE A 14 -11.47 13.03 10.73
CA ILE A 14 -10.37 12.08 10.53
C ILE A 14 -9.10 12.72 11.04
N THR A 15 -8.40 12.01 11.93
CA THR A 15 -7.14 12.46 12.50
C THR A 15 -6.05 11.45 12.21
N ILE A 16 -4.96 11.89 11.57
CA ILE A 16 -3.76 11.08 11.30
C ILE A 16 -2.58 11.81 11.95
N ASN A 17 -1.85 11.12 12.83
CA ASN A 17 -0.71 11.70 13.57
C ASN A 17 -1.05 13.02 14.28
N GLY A 18 -2.24 13.12 14.88
CA GLY A 18 -2.72 14.35 15.56
C GLY A 18 -3.21 15.45 14.62
N ILE A 19 -3.10 15.30 13.31
CA ILE A 19 -3.56 16.27 12.32
C ILE A 19 -4.98 15.94 11.89
N ASN A 20 -5.93 16.86 12.14
CA ASN A 20 -7.31 16.73 11.67
C ASN A 20 -7.38 17.11 10.17
N LEU A 21 -7.70 16.12 9.33
CA LEU A 21 -7.68 16.28 7.87
C LEU A 21 -8.78 17.22 7.35
N LYS A 22 -9.92 17.33 8.07
CA LYS A 22 -11.03 18.22 7.68
C LYS A 22 -10.63 19.70 7.66
N ASN A 23 -9.63 20.07 8.46
CA ASN A 23 -9.20 21.47 8.63
C ASN A 23 -8.05 21.86 7.68
N LEU A 24 -7.65 20.96 6.78
CA LEU A 24 -6.59 21.24 5.82
C LEU A 24 -7.13 22.05 4.63
N THR A 25 -6.40 23.09 4.25
CA THR A 25 -6.59 23.73 2.94
C THR A 25 -6.04 22.81 1.85
N ASP A 26 -6.43 23.01 0.58
CA ASP A 26 -5.99 22.19 -0.55
C ASP A 26 -4.45 22.09 -0.64
N SER A 27 -3.76 23.20 -0.42
CA SER A 27 -2.29 23.23 -0.39
C SER A 27 -1.72 22.38 0.74
N LYS A 28 -2.25 22.51 1.96
CA LYS A 28 -1.82 21.71 3.12
C LYS A 28 -2.18 20.24 2.97
N ALA A 29 -3.31 19.92 2.33
CA ALA A 29 -3.70 18.56 2.00
C ALA A 29 -2.74 17.94 0.98
N ALA A 30 -2.30 18.70 -0.04
CA ALA A 30 -1.28 18.26 -0.98
C ALA A 30 0.07 17.99 -0.31
N ASP A 31 0.51 18.90 0.57
CA ASP A 31 1.73 18.71 1.37
C ASP A 31 1.60 17.48 2.28
N PHE A 32 0.46 17.30 2.93
CA PHE A 32 0.20 16.15 3.78
C PHE A 32 0.27 14.82 3.00
N ARG A 33 -0.35 14.75 1.80
CA ARG A 33 -0.24 13.58 0.90
C ARG A 33 1.20 13.31 0.50
N ARG A 34 1.93 14.37 0.07
CA ARG A 34 3.34 14.24 -0.32
C ARG A 34 4.18 13.63 0.79
N ASP A 35 3.99 14.07 2.03
CA ASP A 35 4.90 13.74 3.12
C ASP A 35 4.47 12.51 3.94
N ASN A 36 3.17 12.24 4.05
CA ASN A 36 2.64 11.25 4.99
C ASN A 36 1.96 10.04 4.34
N LEU A 37 1.53 10.12 3.08
CA LEU A 37 0.72 9.07 2.47
C LEU A 37 1.46 8.39 1.30
N GLY A 38 1.43 7.05 1.26
CA GLY A 38 1.83 6.24 0.12
C GLY A 38 0.63 5.60 -0.55
N PHE A 39 0.73 5.27 -1.85
CA PHE A 39 -0.35 4.65 -2.61
C PHE A 39 0.17 3.55 -3.51
N ILE A 40 -0.41 2.36 -3.38
CA ILE A 40 -0.26 1.24 -4.31
C ILE A 40 -1.62 1.00 -4.96
N PHE A 41 -1.66 0.99 -6.28
CA PHE A 41 -2.86 0.75 -7.08
C PHE A 41 -2.75 -0.57 -7.84
N GLN A 42 -3.88 -1.14 -8.19
CA GLN A 42 -3.95 -2.35 -9.00
C GLN A 42 -3.29 -2.18 -10.38
N GLU A 43 -3.44 -1.01 -10.99
CA GLU A 43 -2.92 -0.67 -12.33
C GLU A 43 -1.48 -0.09 -12.33
N TYR A 44 -0.72 -0.28 -11.25
CA TYR A 44 0.67 0.16 -11.05
C TYR A 44 0.88 1.68 -11.12
N LEU A 45 0.26 2.39 -12.05
CA LEU A 45 0.37 3.83 -12.32
C LEU A 45 1.83 4.32 -12.38
N LEU A 46 2.69 3.54 -13.04
CA LEU A 46 4.05 3.97 -13.36
C LEU A 46 4.03 4.93 -14.55
N LEU A 47 4.96 5.88 -14.57
CA LEU A 47 5.16 6.81 -15.67
C LEU A 47 6.01 6.13 -16.75
N ASP A 48 5.43 5.86 -17.91
CA ASP A 48 6.07 5.09 -19.00
C ASP A 48 7.30 5.78 -19.59
N SER A 49 7.37 7.11 -19.51
CA SER A 49 8.49 7.92 -19.99
C SER A 49 9.70 7.96 -19.04
N LEU A 50 9.57 7.39 -17.87
CA LEU A 50 10.59 7.34 -16.82
C LEU A 50 11.09 5.92 -16.61
N THR A 51 12.38 5.75 -16.32
CA THR A 51 12.93 4.48 -15.84
C THR A 51 12.29 4.11 -14.49
N ILE A 52 12.48 2.88 -14.05
CA ILE A 52 12.01 2.42 -12.74
C ILE A 52 12.68 3.20 -11.61
N PHE A 53 13.99 3.48 -11.72
CA PHE A 53 14.68 4.34 -10.77
C PHE A 53 14.03 5.72 -10.68
N GLU A 54 13.78 6.37 -11.81
CA GLU A 54 13.16 7.69 -11.86
C GLU A 54 11.72 7.69 -11.32
N ASN A 55 10.92 6.67 -11.65
CA ASN A 55 9.59 6.48 -11.08
C ASN A 55 9.63 6.45 -9.54
N ILE A 56 10.56 5.68 -8.97
CA ILE A 56 10.73 5.57 -7.51
C ILE A 56 11.29 6.88 -6.93
N ALA A 57 12.11 7.61 -7.68
CA ALA A 57 12.69 8.88 -7.24
C ALA A 57 11.66 10.04 -7.16
N VAL A 58 10.57 10.00 -7.94
CA VAL A 58 9.56 11.07 -8.00
C VAL A 58 9.13 11.57 -6.60
N PRO A 59 8.64 10.73 -5.67
CA PRO A 59 8.17 11.22 -4.37
C PRO A 59 9.29 11.83 -3.52
N LEU A 60 10.52 11.34 -3.65
CA LEU A 60 11.67 11.88 -2.91
C LEU A 60 12.14 13.22 -3.49
N THR A 61 12.05 13.39 -4.81
CA THR A 61 12.33 14.65 -5.49
C THR A 61 11.33 15.73 -5.09
N LEU A 62 10.05 15.37 -4.98
CA LEU A 62 9.01 16.27 -4.48
C LEU A 62 9.25 16.72 -3.03
N GLN A 63 9.92 15.89 -2.23
CA GLN A 63 10.39 16.24 -0.88
C GLN A 63 11.69 17.06 -0.90
N LYS A 64 12.24 17.39 -2.08
CA LYS A 64 13.48 18.15 -2.28
C LYS A 64 14.71 17.53 -1.63
N LEU A 65 14.78 16.19 -1.58
CA LEU A 65 15.94 15.50 -1.05
C LEU A 65 17.14 15.61 -2.01
N PRO A 66 18.38 15.64 -1.49
CA PRO A 66 19.59 15.64 -2.32
C PRO A 66 19.70 14.36 -3.17
N PRO A 67 20.21 14.46 -4.43
CA PRO A 67 20.30 13.31 -5.34
C PRO A 67 21.00 12.08 -4.74
N GLN A 68 22.12 12.28 -4.06
CA GLN A 68 22.86 11.18 -3.42
C GLN A 68 22.04 10.45 -2.34
N LYS A 69 21.20 11.17 -1.59
CA LYS A 69 20.33 10.57 -0.58
C LYS A 69 19.23 9.77 -1.26
N ILE A 70 18.65 10.29 -2.36
CA ILE A 70 17.64 9.60 -3.18
C ILE A 70 18.21 8.28 -3.68
N GLU A 71 19.39 8.30 -4.31
CA GLU A 71 20.03 7.11 -4.84
C GLU A 71 20.26 6.04 -3.76
N ASN A 72 20.82 6.44 -2.62
CA ASN A 72 21.08 5.52 -1.52
C ASN A 72 19.80 4.88 -0.97
N MET A 73 18.74 5.65 -0.81
CA MET A 73 17.44 5.14 -0.33
C MET A 73 16.83 4.14 -1.32
N ILE A 74 16.83 4.46 -2.61
CA ILE A 74 16.27 3.60 -3.65
C ILE A 74 17.05 2.29 -3.74
N ARG A 75 18.39 2.34 -3.88
CA ARG A 75 19.22 1.14 -4.01
C ARG A 75 19.16 0.24 -2.78
N SER A 76 19.05 0.82 -1.59
CA SER A 76 18.91 0.04 -0.35
C SER A 76 17.61 -0.78 -0.34
N LEU A 77 16.47 -0.18 -0.71
CA LEU A 77 15.17 -0.84 -0.69
C LEU A 77 14.89 -1.69 -1.94
N ALA A 78 15.47 -1.36 -3.09
CA ALA A 78 15.26 -2.10 -4.34
C ALA A 78 15.63 -3.59 -4.22
N LYS A 79 16.66 -3.91 -3.42
CA LYS A 79 17.08 -5.28 -3.14
C LYS A 79 16.01 -6.06 -2.37
N SER A 80 15.41 -5.46 -1.33
CA SER A 80 14.34 -6.10 -0.55
C SER A 80 13.09 -6.35 -1.39
N PHE A 81 12.84 -5.46 -2.38
CA PHE A 81 11.74 -5.60 -3.33
C PHE A 81 12.08 -6.49 -4.54
N GLY A 82 13.30 -7.00 -4.65
CA GLY A 82 13.76 -7.87 -5.75
C GLY A 82 13.68 -7.21 -7.13
N ILE A 83 13.94 -5.89 -7.21
CA ILE A 83 13.90 -5.09 -8.45
C ILE A 83 15.17 -4.25 -8.67
N ASP A 84 16.24 -4.53 -7.95
CA ASP A 84 17.51 -3.81 -8.09
C ASP A 84 18.11 -3.92 -9.50
N ALA A 85 17.98 -5.08 -10.15
CA ALA A 85 18.43 -5.30 -11.53
C ALA A 85 17.52 -4.64 -12.60
N GLN A 86 16.36 -4.09 -12.22
CA GLN A 86 15.39 -3.48 -13.13
C GLN A 86 15.39 -1.94 -13.06
N LEU A 87 16.19 -1.34 -12.21
CA LEU A 87 16.14 0.10 -11.95
C LEU A 87 16.35 0.97 -13.20
N ASP A 88 17.20 0.53 -14.13
CA ASP A 88 17.51 1.28 -15.35
C ASP A 88 16.56 0.99 -16.51
N LYS A 89 15.58 0.08 -16.32
CA LYS A 89 14.58 -0.29 -17.33
C LYS A 89 13.37 0.63 -17.29
N TYR A 90 12.63 0.65 -18.40
CA TYR A 90 11.32 1.31 -18.48
C TYR A 90 10.19 0.35 -18.07
N PRO A 91 9.01 0.86 -17.64
CA PRO A 91 7.87 0.02 -17.24
C PRO A 91 7.44 -1.01 -18.29
N SER A 92 7.54 -0.68 -19.58
CA SER A 92 7.20 -1.57 -20.69
C SER A 92 8.09 -2.82 -20.80
N GLU A 93 9.28 -2.79 -20.21
CA GLU A 93 10.25 -3.89 -20.23
C GLU A 93 10.08 -4.87 -19.06
N LEU A 94 9.15 -4.58 -18.14
CA LEU A 94 8.94 -5.34 -16.91
C LEU A 94 7.72 -6.26 -17.01
N SER A 95 7.80 -7.42 -16.30
CA SER A 95 6.62 -8.23 -16.03
C SER A 95 5.62 -7.51 -15.12
N GLY A 96 4.36 -7.97 -15.06
CA GLY A 96 3.34 -7.42 -14.17
C GLY A 96 3.79 -7.39 -12.70
N GLY A 97 4.35 -8.49 -12.20
CA GLY A 97 4.87 -8.58 -10.84
C GLY A 97 6.04 -7.62 -10.56
N GLN A 98 6.94 -7.44 -11.54
CA GLN A 98 8.03 -6.45 -11.40
C GLN A 98 7.50 -5.02 -11.38
N ARG A 99 6.51 -4.69 -12.24
CA ARG A 99 5.84 -3.37 -12.23
C ARG A 99 5.16 -3.10 -10.89
N GLN A 100 4.47 -4.10 -10.34
CA GLN A 100 3.80 -3.94 -9.05
C GLN A 100 4.79 -3.74 -7.91
N ARG A 101 5.90 -4.50 -7.87
CA ARG A 101 6.96 -4.28 -6.88
C ARG A 101 7.62 -2.90 -7.02
N ALA A 102 7.82 -2.42 -8.24
CA ALA A 102 8.30 -1.05 -8.47
C ALA A 102 7.32 0.02 -7.98
N SER A 103 6.02 -0.15 -8.24
CA SER A 103 4.96 0.72 -7.74
C SER A 103 4.91 0.71 -6.20
N ALA A 104 5.01 -0.47 -5.58
CA ALA A 104 5.04 -0.60 -4.13
C ALA A 104 6.28 0.08 -3.51
N LEU A 105 7.47 -0.11 -4.12
CA LEU A 105 8.68 0.57 -3.67
C LEU A 105 8.57 2.08 -3.82
N ARG A 106 8.03 2.60 -4.93
CA ARG A 106 7.76 4.03 -5.11
C ARG A 106 6.86 4.58 -4.00
N ALA A 107 5.86 3.83 -3.58
CA ALA A 107 4.93 4.25 -2.55
C ALA A 107 5.57 4.31 -1.15
N ILE A 108 6.48 3.36 -0.83
CA ILE A 108 7.05 3.19 0.50
C ILE A 108 8.40 3.86 0.71
N VAL A 109 9.14 4.17 -0.37
CA VAL A 109 10.53 4.69 -0.31
C VAL A 109 10.67 5.96 0.53
N LYS A 110 9.66 6.80 0.55
CA LYS A 110 9.61 8.02 1.38
C LYS A 110 9.22 7.78 2.84
N ARG A 111 9.00 6.52 3.25
CA ARG A 111 8.57 6.10 4.59
C ARG A 111 7.29 6.83 5.03
N PRO A 112 6.19 6.63 4.32
CA PRO A 112 4.93 7.28 4.66
C PRO A 112 4.41 6.80 6.02
N SER A 113 3.63 7.63 6.71
CA SER A 113 2.94 7.23 7.94
C SER A 113 1.87 6.18 7.65
N ILE A 114 1.18 6.31 6.51
CA ILE A 114 0.16 5.37 6.05
C ILE A 114 0.40 5.05 4.57
N LEU A 115 0.39 3.76 4.26
CA LEU A 115 0.39 3.22 2.92
C LEU A 115 -1.00 2.67 2.61
N PHE A 116 -1.66 3.24 1.61
CA PHE A 116 -2.91 2.71 1.06
C PHE A 116 -2.59 1.75 -0.06
N ALA A 117 -3.12 0.54 0.00
CA ALA A 117 -2.96 -0.48 -1.02
C ALA A 117 -4.35 -0.94 -1.50
N ASP A 118 -4.69 -0.60 -2.73
CA ASP A 118 -5.97 -0.92 -3.35
C ASP A 118 -5.76 -2.10 -4.31
N GLU A 119 -6.31 -3.26 -3.94
CA GLU A 119 -6.16 -4.53 -4.64
C GLU A 119 -4.71 -4.80 -5.12
N PRO A 120 -3.69 -4.73 -4.24
CA PRO A 120 -2.29 -4.72 -4.67
C PRO A 120 -1.83 -6.00 -5.35
N THR A 121 -2.60 -7.09 -5.23
CA THR A 121 -2.31 -8.40 -5.81
C THR A 121 -3.22 -8.79 -6.96
N GLY A 122 -4.24 -7.98 -7.29
CA GLY A 122 -5.30 -8.34 -8.23
C GLY A 122 -4.86 -8.62 -9.67
N ALA A 123 -3.68 -8.14 -10.08
CA ALA A 123 -3.12 -8.37 -11.41
C ALA A 123 -1.90 -9.33 -11.41
N LEU A 124 -1.66 -10.05 -10.30
CA LEU A 124 -0.48 -10.90 -10.10
C LEU A 124 -0.84 -12.39 -10.11
N ASP A 125 0.12 -13.20 -10.53
CA ASP A 125 0.09 -14.64 -10.26
C ASP A 125 0.32 -14.92 -8.75
N SER A 126 -0.05 -16.11 -8.29
CA SER A 126 -0.01 -16.46 -6.86
C SER A 126 1.38 -16.34 -6.22
N SER A 127 2.45 -16.63 -6.96
CA SER A 127 3.81 -16.51 -6.45
C SER A 127 4.20 -15.04 -6.28
N SER A 128 4.00 -14.23 -7.32
CA SER A 128 4.27 -12.79 -7.28
C SER A 128 3.44 -12.06 -6.23
N ALA A 129 2.17 -12.47 -6.03
CA ALA A 129 1.30 -11.96 -4.99
C ALA A 129 1.85 -12.25 -3.59
N THR A 130 2.26 -13.51 -3.34
CA THR A 130 2.86 -13.93 -2.07
C THR A 130 4.13 -13.15 -1.76
N ASP A 131 5.03 -13.00 -2.74
CA ASP A 131 6.28 -12.25 -2.60
C ASP A 131 6.01 -10.78 -2.24
N LEU A 132 5.06 -10.14 -2.94
CA LEU A 132 4.68 -8.75 -2.65
C LEU A 132 4.12 -8.61 -1.23
N LEU A 133 3.19 -9.49 -0.82
CA LEU A 133 2.57 -9.44 0.51
C LEU A 133 3.59 -9.65 1.63
N ASN A 134 4.54 -10.58 1.46
CA ASN A 134 5.64 -10.75 2.40
C ASN A 134 6.50 -9.48 2.48
N THR A 135 6.86 -8.89 1.34
CA THR A 135 7.67 -7.66 1.29
C THR A 135 6.94 -6.48 1.96
N LEU A 136 5.63 -6.37 1.78
CA LEU A 136 4.82 -5.35 2.45
C LEU A 136 4.78 -5.57 3.96
N LYS A 137 4.63 -6.82 4.42
CA LYS A 137 4.65 -7.16 5.83
C LYS A 137 6.00 -6.84 6.48
N GLU A 138 7.10 -7.26 5.86
CA GLU A 138 8.47 -6.94 6.32
C GLU A 138 8.69 -5.43 6.37
N SER A 139 8.18 -4.69 5.38
CA SER A 139 8.25 -3.23 5.35
C SER A 139 7.42 -2.57 6.46
N ASN A 140 6.24 -3.10 6.77
CA ASN A 140 5.44 -2.64 7.92
C ASN A 140 6.22 -2.80 9.23
N GLU A 141 6.82 -3.97 9.45
CA GLU A 141 7.58 -4.29 10.66
C GLU A 141 8.87 -3.45 10.78
N SER A 142 9.63 -3.31 9.68
CA SER A 142 10.96 -2.65 9.68
C SER A 142 10.89 -1.12 9.59
N LEU A 143 9.90 -0.57 8.87
CA LEU A 143 9.75 0.88 8.65
C LEU A 143 8.68 1.50 9.55
N HIS A 144 7.93 0.69 10.31
CA HIS A 144 6.80 1.12 11.15
C HIS A 144 5.73 1.91 10.38
N THR A 145 5.55 1.61 9.09
CA THR A 145 4.52 2.21 8.25
C THR A 145 3.21 1.46 8.44
N THR A 146 2.14 2.14 8.80
CA THR A 146 0.80 1.53 8.83
C THR A 146 0.34 1.23 7.41
N ILE A 147 -0.04 -0.01 7.11
CA ILE A 147 -0.58 -0.41 5.81
C ILE A 147 -2.08 -0.63 5.91
N LEU A 148 -2.84 0.12 5.13
CA LEU A 148 -4.28 -0.06 4.98
C LEU A 148 -4.53 -0.64 3.59
N MET A 149 -4.84 -1.94 3.54
CA MET A 149 -5.09 -2.66 2.30
C MET A 149 -6.60 -2.87 2.12
N VAL A 150 -7.08 -2.63 0.92
CA VAL A 150 -8.42 -3.00 0.47
C VAL A 150 -8.27 -4.19 -0.48
N THR A 151 -8.99 -5.27 -0.21
CA THR A 151 -8.99 -6.46 -1.05
C THR A 151 -10.26 -7.29 -0.81
N HIS A 152 -10.68 -8.02 -1.82
CA HIS A 152 -11.70 -9.05 -1.74
C HIS A 152 -11.11 -10.46 -1.62
N ASP A 153 -9.78 -10.59 -1.66
CA ASP A 153 -9.07 -11.87 -1.54
C ASP A 153 -8.74 -12.18 -0.08
N ALA A 154 -9.35 -13.25 0.46
CA ALA A 154 -9.10 -13.73 1.82
C ALA A 154 -7.63 -14.13 2.04
N TYR A 155 -6.93 -14.60 1.00
CA TYR A 155 -5.52 -14.93 1.09
C TYR A 155 -4.67 -13.67 1.34
N ALA A 156 -4.86 -12.63 0.55
CA ALA A 156 -4.19 -11.36 0.75
C ALA A 156 -4.53 -10.75 2.12
N ALA A 157 -5.80 -10.78 2.52
CA ALA A 157 -6.26 -10.32 3.83
C ALA A 157 -5.56 -11.04 5.00
N SER A 158 -5.22 -12.33 4.86
CA SER A 158 -4.58 -13.13 5.93
C SER A 158 -3.17 -12.65 6.34
N PHE A 159 -2.55 -11.77 5.56
CA PHE A 159 -1.26 -11.15 5.91
C PHE A 159 -1.41 -9.98 6.89
N ALA A 160 -2.61 -9.42 7.05
CA ALA A 160 -2.88 -8.33 7.98
C ALA A 160 -2.98 -8.82 9.42
N ASP A 161 -2.80 -7.90 10.39
CA ASP A 161 -3.00 -8.17 11.81
C ASP A 161 -4.45 -7.92 12.24
N ARG A 162 -5.16 -7.07 11.49
CA ARG A 162 -6.55 -6.66 11.75
C ARG A 162 -7.33 -6.55 10.45
N ILE A 163 -8.54 -7.06 10.44
CA ILE A 163 -9.45 -7.02 9.29
C ILE A 163 -10.77 -6.40 9.70
N LEU A 164 -11.26 -5.52 8.85
CA LEU A 164 -12.61 -4.95 8.94
C LEU A 164 -13.39 -5.41 7.73
N ILE A 165 -14.49 -6.12 7.93
CA ILE A 165 -15.36 -6.55 6.85
C ILE A 165 -16.45 -5.50 6.66
N PHE A 166 -16.56 -4.99 5.42
CA PHE A 166 -17.55 -3.98 5.04
C PHE A 166 -18.68 -4.60 4.22
N LYS A 167 -19.92 -4.19 4.53
CA LYS A 167 -21.09 -4.47 3.72
C LYS A 167 -22.01 -3.25 3.78
N ASP A 168 -22.49 -2.81 2.62
CA ASP A 168 -23.43 -1.69 2.49
C ASP A 168 -22.99 -0.40 3.21
N GLY A 169 -21.68 -0.10 3.15
CA GLY A 169 -21.11 1.10 3.76
C GLY A 169 -20.88 1.03 5.28
N CYS A 170 -21.15 -0.11 5.90
CA CYS A 170 -20.97 -0.33 7.33
C CYS A 170 -19.90 -1.37 7.61
N ILE A 171 -19.19 -1.21 8.73
CA ILE A 171 -18.35 -2.27 9.28
C ILE A 171 -19.27 -3.27 9.99
N ILE A 172 -19.32 -4.49 9.50
CA ILE A 172 -20.18 -5.55 10.05
C ILE A 172 -19.41 -6.53 10.92
N GLN A 173 -18.11 -6.67 10.71
CA GLN A 173 -17.27 -7.60 11.46
C GLN A 173 -15.85 -7.07 11.58
N GLU A 174 -15.22 -7.38 12.70
CA GLU A 174 -13.79 -7.16 12.96
C GLU A 174 -13.12 -8.47 13.35
N LEU A 175 -12.00 -8.79 12.71
CA LEU A 175 -11.16 -9.95 13.01
C LEU A 175 -9.76 -9.50 13.38
N LEU A 176 -9.23 -10.01 14.47
CA LEU A 176 -7.87 -9.80 14.94
C LEU A 176 -7.07 -11.09 14.85
N LYS A 177 -5.89 -11.04 14.25
CA LYS A 177 -5.02 -12.19 14.08
C LYS A 177 -4.49 -12.74 15.41
N GLN A 178 -4.24 -11.85 16.36
CA GLN A 178 -3.65 -12.22 17.67
C GLN A 178 -2.42 -13.14 17.51
N ASN A 179 -2.42 -14.30 18.21
CA ASN A 179 -1.36 -15.30 18.16
C ASN A 179 -1.62 -16.42 17.14
N ALA A 180 -2.65 -16.30 16.30
CA ALA A 180 -2.95 -17.29 15.27
C ALA A 180 -1.86 -17.29 14.18
N ASP A 181 -1.54 -18.48 13.67
CA ASP A 181 -0.74 -18.53 12.45
C ASP A 181 -1.56 -18.02 11.25
N ARG A 182 -0.88 -17.73 10.13
CA ARG A 182 -1.52 -17.17 8.94
C ARG A 182 -2.59 -18.10 8.36
N ARG A 183 -2.40 -19.43 8.42
CA ARG A 183 -3.34 -20.41 7.88
C ARG A 183 -4.63 -20.44 8.67
N ALA A 184 -4.54 -20.54 10.00
CA ALA A 184 -5.70 -20.49 10.88
C ALA A 184 -6.46 -19.16 10.73
N PHE A 185 -5.76 -18.05 10.56
CA PHE A 185 -6.39 -16.76 10.34
C PHE A 185 -7.10 -16.69 8.99
N TYR A 186 -6.48 -17.21 7.92
CA TYR A 186 -7.12 -17.36 6.61
C TYR A 186 -8.42 -18.18 6.68
N GLU A 187 -8.41 -19.32 7.36
CA GLU A 187 -9.58 -20.16 7.53
C GLU A 187 -10.72 -19.42 8.27
N SER A 188 -10.37 -18.63 9.28
CA SER A 188 -11.32 -17.77 10.00
C SER A 188 -11.95 -16.70 9.10
N ILE A 189 -11.13 -16.03 8.26
CA ILE A 189 -11.61 -15.02 7.30
C ILE A 189 -12.57 -15.66 6.28
N ALA A 190 -12.15 -16.77 5.68
CA ALA A 190 -12.95 -17.48 4.68
C ALA A 190 -14.29 -17.94 5.25
N HIS A 191 -14.32 -18.40 6.51
CA HIS A 191 -15.54 -18.79 7.21
C HIS A 191 -16.50 -17.61 7.41
N GLU A 192 -15.99 -16.44 7.84
CA GLU A 192 -16.84 -15.26 8.04
C GLU A 192 -17.38 -14.73 6.71
N ILE A 193 -16.57 -14.72 5.64
CA ILE A 193 -17.04 -14.33 4.29
C ILE A 193 -18.16 -15.27 3.82
N ALA A 194 -17.99 -16.59 3.97
CA ALA A 194 -18.99 -17.58 3.56
C ALA A 194 -20.33 -17.42 4.30
N LYS A 195 -20.34 -17.05 5.58
CA LYS A 195 -21.56 -16.74 6.33
C LYS A 195 -22.32 -15.56 5.70
N LEU A 196 -21.61 -14.52 5.31
CA LEU A 196 -22.22 -13.31 4.72
C LEU A 196 -22.86 -13.56 3.35
N ASP A 197 -22.35 -14.54 2.59
CA ASP A 197 -22.92 -14.95 1.31
C ASP A 197 -24.18 -15.82 1.46
N THR A 198 -24.34 -16.50 2.59
CA THR A 198 -25.51 -17.34 2.88
C THR A 198 -26.68 -16.56 3.49
N GLU A 199 -26.46 -15.34 3.99
CA GLU A 199 -27.47 -14.42 4.53
C GLU A 199 -28.08 -13.49 3.45
N ARG A 200 -27.87 -13.78 2.18
CA ARG A 200 -28.52 -13.17 1.02
C ARG A 200 -29.73 -14.00 0.64
#